data_4c1eb858f75ecfbbedfd9699d1eebc02
#
_entry.id   4c1eb858f75ecfbbedfd9699d1eebc02
#
_cell.length_a   1.000
_cell.length_b   1.000
_cell.length_c   1.000
_cell.angle_alpha   90.00
_cell.angle_beta   90.00
_cell.angle_gamma   90.00
#
_symmetry.space_group_name_H-M   'P 1'
#
loop_
_entity.id
_entity.type
_entity.pdbx_description
1 polymer ?
#
loop_
_entity_poly.entity_id
_entity_poly.type
_entity_poly.pdbx_seq_one_letter_code
_entity_poly.pdbx_strand_id
1 'polypeptide(L)'
;NTNKTSWQNQGEAGGKPDGSKEQEPERFDSDGNPVKKKKKKLKLFRNAGTAVVVLVVAFAAMNSYYMLDEENYAVVTTLGSPQAESQAGLHFKIPFIQNVRMVSKGIKGMPIGYIPETSESVDEESIMITKDFNFVNTDFYLEYMVNDPVKYLYASSDPESTLKMLAQSYIRDTVGIYNVDDVITTGKAVIQSEIKEKLTNRMIAEDIGLSVVNITIQDAFPPTDEVLSAFKNVENAKQGKETAINNANKDRNEKIPQAEAQCDQIIKDAEAEREARINEAQGQVSRFEQMYAEYTKYPLITRQRMFYETMEEVLPHMKLYIVDESGTQKLLPLDRFAEAMEQQTASGQPSGEITIEEAQE
;
A
#
# COMPACT_ATOMS: atom_id res chain seq x y z
N ASN A 1 40.32 -24.54 71.96
CA ASN A 1 41.13 -25.14 72.98
C ASN A 1 42.31 -25.85 72.32
N THR A 2 43.48 -25.20 72.34
CA THR A 2 44.74 -25.52 73.09
C THR A 2 45.40 -26.81 72.61
N ASN A 3 46.62 -26.89 72.24
CA ASN A 3 47.88 -26.24 72.64
C ASN A 3 48.99 -26.87 71.77
N LYS A 4 49.97 -26.07 71.22
CA LYS A 4 51.37 -25.99 71.62
C LYS A 4 52.10 -27.33 71.78
N THR A 5 53.24 -27.56 71.12
CA THR A 5 54.63 -27.11 71.39
C THR A 5 55.58 -27.75 70.36
N SER A 6 56.41 -27.02 69.56
CA SER A 6 57.76 -26.57 69.88
C SER A 6 58.71 -27.64 70.36
N TRP A 7 59.81 -27.92 69.58
CA TRP A 7 61.19 -27.88 69.99
C TRP A 7 62.14 -27.76 68.80
N GLN A 8 63.03 -26.79 68.91
CA GLN A 8 64.26 -26.55 68.19
C GLN A 8 65.30 -27.57 68.58
N ASN A 9 66.29 -27.88 67.69
CA ASN A 9 67.74 -27.68 67.88
C ASN A 9 68.48 -28.10 66.62
N GLN A 10 69.21 -27.23 65.98
CA GLN A 10 70.64 -26.88 65.97
C GLN A 10 71.62 -28.03 65.92
N GLY A 11 72.57 -27.92 64.98
CA GLY A 11 73.94 -28.38 65.04
C GLY A 11 74.39 -29.03 63.72
N GLU A 12 75.00 -28.28 62.90
CA GLU A 12 76.44 -28.10 62.57
C GLU A 12 77.03 -29.16 61.67
N ALA A 13 77.55 -28.72 60.56
CA ALA A 13 78.84 -28.83 59.93
C ALA A 13 79.37 -30.20 59.45
N GLY A 14 79.78 -30.19 58.21
CA GLY A 14 80.97 -30.87 57.81
C GLY A 14 80.95 -31.82 56.65
N GLY A 15 81.59 -31.40 55.57
CA GLY A 15 82.33 -32.29 54.75
C GLY A 15 81.78 -32.78 53.44
N LYS A 16 82.16 -32.10 52.37
CA LYS A 16 82.32 -32.78 51.07
C LYS A 16 83.24 -33.99 51.21
N PRO A 17 82.98 -35.03 50.45
CA PRO A 17 83.95 -35.38 49.41
C PRO A 17 83.22 -35.77 48.08
N ASP A 18 83.80 -35.24 47.09
CA ASP A 18 84.27 -35.68 45.82
C ASP A 18 83.78 -37.02 45.25
N GLY A 19 83.42 -36.90 43.99
CA GLY A 19 82.77 -37.86 43.15
C GLY A 19 83.52 -39.13 42.83
N SER A 20 82.82 -40.13 42.77
CA SER A 20 83.17 -41.25 41.93
C SER A 20 82.00 -41.54 40.97
N LYS A 21 82.27 -41.22 39.73
CA LYS A 21 81.48 -41.72 38.62
C LYS A 21 81.66 -43.24 38.57
N GLU A 22 80.66 -43.97 38.97
CA GLU A 22 80.52 -45.36 38.58
C GLU A 22 80.35 -45.45 37.09
N GLN A 23 81.32 -45.86 36.37
CA GLN A 23 81.29 -46.27 34.99
C GLN A 23 80.62 -47.64 34.95
N GLU A 24 79.37 -47.67 34.47
CA GLU A 24 78.70 -48.91 34.03
C GLU A 24 79.55 -49.59 32.96
N PRO A 25 79.71 -50.91 33.01
CA PRO A 25 80.54 -51.63 32.07
C PRO A 25 80.02 -51.61 30.68
N GLU A 26 80.83 -51.21 29.73
CA GLU A 26 80.60 -51.31 28.31
C GLU A 26 80.35 -52.76 27.91
N ARG A 27 79.17 -53.10 27.43
CA ARG A 27 78.90 -54.43 26.81
C ARG A 27 79.43 -54.40 25.38
N PHE A 28 80.33 -55.28 25.09
CA PHE A 28 80.89 -55.61 23.81
C PHE A 28 80.13 -56.78 23.19
N ASP A 29 79.91 -56.71 21.91
CA ASP A 29 79.35 -57.76 21.08
C ASP A 29 80.41 -58.91 20.93
N SER A 30 79.97 -60.13 20.55
CA SER A 30 80.84 -61.30 20.40
C SER A 30 81.98 -61.10 19.39
N ASP A 31 82.00 -59.99 18.65
CA ASP A 31 83.05 -59.57 17.72
C ASP A 31 83.87 -58.35 18.19
N GLY A 32 83.75 -57.98 19.50
CA GLY A 32 84.64 -56.98 20.15
C GLY A 32 84.30 -55.50 19.80
N ASN A 33 83.16 -55.21 19.24
CA ASN A 33 82.73 -53.82 18.91
C ASN A 33 81.80 -53.25 19.98
N PRO A 34 81.94 -51.96 20.38
CA PRO A 34 81.08 -51.35 21.37
C PRO A 34 79.67 -51.12 20.78
N VAL A 35 78.61 -51.70 21.41
CA VAL A 35 77.23 -51.54 21.08
C VAL A 35 76.77 -50.09 21.40
N LYS A 36 76.77 -49.24 20.43
CA LYS A 36 76.24 -47.85 20.53
C LYS A 36 74.76 -47.85 20.83
N LYS A 37 74.39 -47.53 22.08
CA LYS A 37 73.04 -47.41 22.56
C LYS A 37 72.25 -46.40 21.66
N LYS A 38 71.11 -46.84 21.03
CA LYS A 38 70.22 -46.07 20.17
C LYS A 38 69.44 -45.00 20.97
N LYS A 39 70.07 -44.01 21.63
CA LYS A 39 69.39 -42.90 22.31
C LYS A 39 68.85 -41.80 21.39
N LYS A 40 69.20 -41.78 20.09
CA LYS A 40 68.76 -40.78 19.16
C LYS A 40 67.30 -40.97 18.62
N LYS A 41 66.80 -42.22 18.54
CA LYS A 41 65.43 -42.47 18.04
C LYS A 41 64.33 -42.01 19.00
N LEU A 42 64.58 -42.10 20.34
CA LEU A 42 63.57 -41.71 21.35
C LEU A 42 63.38 -40.19 21.43
N LYS A 43 64.46 -39.41 21.20
CA LYS A 43 64.31 -37.92 21.08
C LYS A 43 63.62 -37.51 19.83
N LEU A 44 63.81 -38.24 18.70
CA LEU A 44 63.07 -37.93 17.43
C LEU A 44 61.59 -38.25 17.54
N PHE A 45 61.20 -39.37 18.19
CA PHE A 45 59.80 -39.70 18.45
C PHE A 45 59.12 -38.72 19.42
N ARG A 46 59.81 -38.19 20.41
CA ARG A 46 59.33 -37.19 21.35
C ARG A 46 59.12 -35.83 20.67
N ASN A 47 60.09 -35.46 19.82
CA ASN A 47 59.97 -34.21 19.05
C ASN A 47 58.87 -34.31 17.92
N ALA A 48 58.70 -35.47 17.29
CA ALA A 48 57.63 -35.74 16.35
C ALA A 48 56.24 -35.70 17.05
N GLY A 49 56.16 -36.31 18.25
CA GLY A 49 54.95 -36.27 19.09
C GLY A 49 54.56 -34.85 19.52
N THR A 50 55.57 -34.04 19.94
CA THR A 50 55.32 -32.62 20.28
C THR A 50 54.95 -31.81 19.07
N ALA A 51 55.50 -32.03 17.88
CA ALA A 51 55.13 -31.37 16.64
C ALA A 51 53.69 -31.70 16.25
N VAL A 52 53.27 -32.97 16.37
CA VAL A 52 51.88 -33.38 16.13
C VAL A 52 50.93 -32.72 17.13
N VAL A 53 51.25 -32.66 18.42
CA VAL A 53 50.40 -31.97 19.41
C VAL A 53 50.32 -30.48 19.14
N VAL A 54 51.42 -29.81 18.77
CA VAL A 54 51.40 -28.38 18.38
C VAL A 54 50.54 -28.17 17.13
N LEU A 55 50.61 -29.06 16.16
CA LEU A 55 49.81 -28.98 14.93
C LEU A 55 48.31 -29.18 15.21
N VAL A 56 47.96 -30.12 16.10
CA VAL A 56 46.58 -30.33 16.56
C VAL A 56 46.07 -29.12 17.34
N VAL A 57 46.88 -28.54 18.23
CA VAL A 57 46.49 -27.33 18.97
C VAL A 57 46.35 -26.14 18.05
N ALA A 58 47.24 -25.96 17.07
CA ALA A 58 47.13 -24.92 16.07
C ALA A 58 45.85 -25.08 15.19
N PHE A 59 45.56 -26.30 14.77
CA PHE A 59 44.34 -26.63 14.04
C PHE A 59 43.07 -26.40 14.88
N ALA A 60 43.11 -26.77 16.15
CA ALA A 60 42.05 -26.51 17.10
C ALA A 60 41.84 -24.99 17.30
N ALA A 61 42.94 -24.24 17.45
CA ALA A 61 42.86 -22.77 17.59
C ALA A 61 42.25 -22.08 16.34
N MET A 62 42.61 -22.56 15.14
CA MET A 62 42.01 -22.03 13.88
C MET A 62 40.52 -22.34 13.77
N ASN A 63 40.03 -23.43 14.36
CA ASN A 63 38.60 -23.77 14.37
C ASN A 63 37.87 -23.33 15.65
N SER A 64 38.52 -22.55 16.52
CA SER A 64 37.98 -22.16 17.83
C SER A 64 37.17 -20.86 17.82
N TYR A 65 36.99 -20.19 16.68
CA TYR A 65 36.22 -18.95 16.60
C TYR A 65 35.13 -19.05 15.53
N TYR A 66 34.07 -18.30 15.74
CA TYR A 66 33.03 -18.05 14.74
C TYR A 66 32.58 -16.60 14.83
N MET A 67 32.11 -16.03 13.70
CA MET A 67 31.59 -14.69 13.61
C MET A 67 30.07 -14.77 13.51
N LEU A 68 29.40 -14.02 14.37
CA LEU A 68 27.94 -13.92 14.36
C LEU A 68 27.50 -12.54 13.84
N ASP A 69 26.73 -12.54 12.79
CA ASP A 69 26.13 -11.33 12.22
C ASP A 69 24.87 -10.94 13.02
N GLU A 70 24.46 -9.67 12.93
CA GLU A 70 23.24 -9.18 13.60
C GLU A 70 21.96 -9.87 13.13
N GLU A 71 21.96 -10.35 11.89
CA GLU A 71 20.80 -10.99 11.24
C GLU A 71 20.63 -12.48 11.63
N ASN A 72 21.56 -13.02 12.41
CA ASN A 72 21.56 -14.44 12.77
C ASN A 72 21.56 -14.66 14.27
N TYR A 73 20.99 -15.77 14.70
CA TYR A 73 21.23 -16.39 16.00
C TYR A 73 22.29 -17.48 15.87
N ALA A 74 23.14 -17.61 16.84
CA ALA A 74 24.00 -18.80 16.96
C ALA A 74 23.48 -19.71 18.07
N VAL A 75 23.13 -20.93 17.73
CA VAL A 75 22.82 -21.95 18.74
C VAL A 75 24.05 -22.81 18.97
N VAL A 76 24.67 -22.61 20.13
CA VAL A 76 25.85 -23.33 20.55
C VAL A 76 25.42 -24.53 21.38
N THR A 77 25.66 -25.74 20.87
CA THR A 77 25.32 -26.97 21.57
C THR A 77 26.58 -27.51 22.24
N THR A 78 26.60 -27.55 23.58
CA THR A 78 27.70 -28.06 24.38
C THR A 78 27.29 -29.41 24.96
N LEU A 79 27.89 -30.50 24.48
CA LEU A 79 27.59 -31.86 24.96
C LEU A 79 26.10 -32.20 25.01
N GLY A 80 25.33 -31.69 24.03
CA GLY A 80 23.89 -31.92 23.94
C GLY A 80 23.02 -30.87 24.60
N SER A 81 23.57 -29.90 25.35
CA SER A 81 22.82 -28.77 25.92
C SER A 81 22.90 -27.57 24.97
N PRO A 82 21.77 -27.14 24.34
CA PRO A 82 21.77 -25.99 23.47
C PRO A 82 21.63 -24.68 24.23
N GLN A 83 22.37 -23.66 23.80
CA GLN A 83 22.27 -22.27 24.27
C GLN A 83 22.21 -21.33 23.09
N ALA A 84 21.30 -20.34 23.13
CA ALA A 84 21.19 -19.33 22.10
C ALA A 84 22.09 -18.14 22.41
N GLU A 85 22.85 -17.70 21.42
CA GLU A 85 23.63 -16.47 21.44
C GLU A 85 23.08 -15.53 20.39
N SER A 86 22.80 -14.27 20.79
CA SER A 86 22.17 -13.28 19.91
C SER A 86 23.04 -12.05 19.67
N GLN A 87 24.19 -11.93 20.40
CA GLN A 87 25.07 -10.78 20.26
C GLN A 87 25.96 -10.93 19.03
N ALA A 88 25.91 -9.94 18.14
CA ALA A 88 26.81 -9.91 17.00
C ALA A 88 28.27 -9.72 17.42
N GLY A 89 29.20 -10.34 16.72
CA GLY A 89 30.61 -10.20 16.97
C GLY A 89 31.39 -11.51 16.84
N LEU A 90 32.61 -11.47 17.34
CA LEU A 90 33.52 -12.62 17.36
C LEU A 90 33.29 -13.42 18.64
N HIS A 91 32.92 -14.67 18.49
CA HIS A 91 32.70 -15.61 19.57
C HIS A 91 33.68 -16.76 19.49
N PHE A 92 34.00 -17.36 20.68
CA PHE A 92 34.86 -18.52 20.76
C PHE A 92 34.04 -19.77 21.04
N LYS A 93 34.42 -20.86 20.36
CA LYS A 93 33.87 -22.19 20.59
C LYS A 93 35.00 -23.17 20.90
N ILE A 94 34.72 -24.19 21.69
CA ILE A 94 35.63 -25.28 21.93
C ILE A 94 35.45 -26.32 20.81
N PRO A 95 36.43 -26.46 19.91
CA PRO A 95 36.34 -27.44 18.83
C PRO A 95 36.19 -28.86 19.41
N PHE A 96 35.47 -29.72 18.70
CA PHE A 96 35.08 -31.09 19.05
C PHE A 96 34.05 -31.25 20.17
N ILE A 97 33.83 -30.23 21.05
CA ILE A 97 32.88 -30.31 22.16
C ILE A 97 31.62 -29.48 21.84
N GLN A 98 31.82 -28.32 21.19
CA GLN A 98 30.77 -27.40 20.86
C GLN A 98 30.46 -27.43 19.37
N ASN A 99 29.15 -27.55 19.04
CA ASN A 99 28.64 -27.40 17.69
C ASN A 99 27.83 -26.12 17.60
N VAL A 100 28.05 -25.33 16.56
CA VAL A 100 27.33 -24.04 16.32
C VAL A 100 26.49 -24.18 15.10
N ARG A 101 25.19 -23.88 15.23
CA ARG A 101 24.22 -23.74 14.11
C ARG A 101 23.73 -22.32 14.06
N MET A 102 23.78 -21.73 12.89
CA MET A 102 23.27 -20.39 12.65
C MET A 102 21.82 -20.46 12.18
N VAL A 103 20.95 -19.59 12.70
CA VAL A 103 19.53 -19.48 12.36
C VAL A 103 19.24 -18.01 12.07
N SER A 104 18.66 -17.73 10.93
CA SER A 104 18.32 -16.35 10.55
C SER A 104 17.22 -15.78 11.44
N LYS A 105 17.39 -14.52 11.86
CA LYS A 105 16.38 -13.68 12.55
C LYS A 105 15.40 -13.06 11.57
N GLY A 106 15.75 -13.02 10.27
CA GLY A 106 14.98 -12.37 9.24
C GLY A 106 13.58 -12.98 9.08
N ILE A 107 12.68 -12.17 8.57
CA ILE A 107 11.34 -12.62 8.18
C ILE A 107 11.51 -13.52 6.96
N LYS A 108 10.94 -14.70 7.04
CA LYS A 108 10.90 -15.67 5.96
C LYS A 108 9.48 -15.75 5.42
N GLY A 109 9.36 -15.94 4.11
CA GLY A 109 8.09 -16.14 3.44
C GLY A 109 7.85 -17.60 3.07
N MET A 110 6.61 -18.04 3.19
CA MET A 110 6.17 -19.37 2.83
C MET A 110 4.93 -19.26 1.95
N PRO A 111 5.01 -19.67 0.67
CA PRO A 111 3.86 -19.74 -0.21
C PRO A 111 3.00 -20.94 0.17
N ILE A 112 1.68 -20.76 0.09
CA ILE A 112 0.66 -21.78 0.33
C ILE A 112 -0.35 -21.68 -0.80
N GLY A 113 -0.52 -22.75 -1.56
CA GLY A 113 -1.43 -22.83 -2.68
C GLY A 113 -0.81 -22.60 -4.05
N TYR A 114 0.43 -22.09 -4.12
CA TYR A 114 1.09 -21.79 -5.39
C TYR A 114 2.60 -22.03 -5.33
N ILE A 115 3.22 -22.15 -6.51
CA ILE A 115 4.68 -22.24 -6.67
C ILE A 115 5.21 -20.88 -7.11
N PRO A 116 6.10 -20.22 -6.33
CA PRO A 116 6.53 -18.84 -6.61
C PRO A 116 7.22 -18.65 -7.97
N GLU A 117 7.96 -19.66 -8.44
CA GLU A 117 8.73 -19.56 -9.68
C GLU A 117 7.86 -19.59 -10.93
N THR A 118 6.76 -20.36 -10.92
CA THR A 118 5.88 -20.53 -12.08
C THR A 118 4.56 -19.81 -11.95
N SER A 119 4.23 -19.34 -10.75
CA SER A 119 2.89 -18.83 -10.39
C SER A 119 1.78 -19.85 -10.68
N GLU A 120 2.13 -21.13 -10.71
CA GLU A 120 1.21 -22.23 -10.93
C GLU A 120 0.54 -22.60 -9.61
N SER A 121 -0.79 -22.73 -9.64
CA SER A 121 -1.57 -23.11 -8.47
C SER A 121 -1.39 -24.59 -8.15
N VAL A 122 -1.24 -24.90 -6.87
CA VAL A 122 -1.21 -26.27 -6.37
C VAL A 122 -2.60 -26.62 -5.86
N ASP A 123 -3.38 -27.30 -6.71
CA ASP A 123 -4.80 -27.60 -6.46
C ASP A 123 -5.08 -28.24 -5.10
N GLU A 124 -4.20 -29.11 -4.63
CA GLU A 124 -4.33 -29.79 -3.32
C GLU A 124 -4.27 -28.81 -2.14
N GLU A 125 -3.53 -27.69 -2.29
CA GLU A 125 -3.36 -26.68 -1.26
C GLU A 125 -4.33 -25.50 -1.43
N SER A 126 -4.63 -25.10 -2.66
CA SER A 126 -5.34 -23.90 -3.05
C SER A 126 -6.85 -24.05 -3.13
N ILE A 127 -7.36 -25.23 -3.56
CA ILE A 127 -8.80 -25.45 -3.70
C ILE A 127 -9.45 -25.68 -2.35
N MET A 128 -10.44 -24.85 -2.05
CA MET A 128 -11.19 -24.87 -0.80
C MET A 128 -12.69 -24.75 -1.06
N ILE A 129 -13.49 -25.18 -0.06
CA ILE A 129 -14.94 -25.07 -0.10
C ILE A 129 -15.38 -23.97 0.86
N THR A 130 -16.17 -23.05 0.37
CA THR A 130 -16.76 -21.95 1.15
C THR A 130 -18.05 -22.38 1.84
N LYS A 131 -18.57 -21.54 2.73
CA LYS A 131 -19.83 -21.77 3.49
C LYS A 131 -21.04 -22.04 2.59
N ASP A 132 -21.09 -21.41 1.44
CA ASP A 132 -22.16 -21.56 0.44
C ASP A 132 -21.91 -22.69 -0.56
N PHE A 133 -21.01 -23.64 -0.20
CA PHE A 133 -20.65 -24.83 -0.98
C PHE A 133 -20.08 -24.54 -2.39
N ASN A 134 -19.48 -23.38 -2.57
CA ASN A 134 -18.73 -23.06 -3.78
C ASN A 134 -17.26 -23.43 -3.62
N PHE A 135 -16.64 -23.86 -4.74
CA PHE A 135 -15.20 -24.04 -4.80
C PHE A 135 -14.53 -22.68 -5.09
N VAL A 136 -13.45 -22.41 -4.37
CA VAL A 136 -12.60 -21.24 -4.57
C VAL A 136 -11.14 -21.70 -4.56
N ASN A 137 -10.38 -21.16 -5.47
CA ASN A 137 -8.94 -21.29 -5.50
C ASN A 137 -8.34 -20.07 -4.82
N THR A 138 -7.59 -20.28 -3.74
CA THR A 138 -7.01 -19.19 -2.94
C THR A 138 -5.56 -19.46 -2.63
N ASP A 139 -4.74 -18.48 -2.95
CA ASP A 139 -3.31 -18.48 -2.73
C ASP A 139 -2.95 -17.57 -1.56
N PHE A 140 -2.13 -18.08 -0.66
CA PHE A 140 -1.71 -17.36 0.55
C PHE A 140 -0.19 -17.23 0.60
N TYR A 141 0.23 -16.14 1.21
CA TYR A 141 1.64 -15.92 1.56
C TYR A 141 1.74 -15.71 3.06
N LEU A 142 2.47 -16.61 3.72
CA LEU A 142 2.68 -16.60 5.16
C LEU A 142 4.08 -16.08 5.45
N GLU A 143 4.16 -15.02 6.25
CA GLU A 143 5.40 -14.46 6.76
C GLU A 143 5.60 -14.89 8.22
N TYR A 144 6.76 -15.45 8.49
CA TYR A 144 7.12 -15.93 9.82
C TYR A 144 8.57 -15.58 10.16
N MET A 145 8.89 -15.59 11.43
CA MET A 145 10.24 -15.38 11.94
C MET A 145 10.55 -16.37 13.06
N VAL A 146 11.84 -16.62 13.27
CA VAL A 146 12.29 -17.44 14.38
C VAL A 146 12.39 -16.57 15.63
N ASN A 147 11.57 -16.87 16.64
CA ASN A 147 11.57 -16.18 17.93
C ASN A 147 12.51 -16.85 18.95
N ASP A 148 12.50 -18.18 18.99
CA ASP A 148 13.39 -18.97 19.85
C ASP A 148 14.16 -20.00 18.99
N PRO A 149 15.45 -19.72 18.70
CA PRO A 149 16.25 -20.58 17.83
C PRO A 149 16.55 -21.94 18.45
N VAL A 150 16.51 -22.10 19.78
CA VAL A 150 16.69 -23.38 20.43
C VAL A 150 15.50 -24.28 20.20
N LYS A 151 14.29 -23.76 20.41
CA LYS A 151 13.06 -24.51 20.16
C LYS A 151 12.88 -24.82 18.68
N TYR A 152 13.20 -23.86 17.81
CA TYR A 152 13.18 -24.06 16.36
C TYR A 152 14.03 -25.26 15.90
N LEU A 153 15.21 -25.45 16.48
CA LEU A 153 16.14 -26.53 16.09
C LEU A 153 15.88 -27.86 16.78
N TYR A 154 15.23 -27.84 17.97
CA TYR A 154 15.17 -29.02 18.84
C TYR A 154 13.78 -29.44 19.31
N ALA A 155 12.75 -28.58 19.20
CA ALA A 155 11.40 -28.93 19.60
C ALA A 155 10.67 -29.79 18.55
N SER A 156 10.94 -29.57 17.26
CA SER A 156 10.37 -30.34 16.17
C SER A 156 11.43 -30.78 15.17
N SER A 157 11.19 -31.87 14.47
CA SER A 157 12.06 -32.33 13.38
C SER A 157 12.01 -31.39 12.18
N ASP A 158 10.81 -30.85 11.88
CA ASP A 158 10.56 -29.91 10.80
C ASP A 158 9.50 -28.90 11.23
N PRO A 159 9.92 -27.80 11.86
CA PRO A 159 9.01 -26.77 12.34
C PRO A 159 8.34 -25.98 11.20
N GLU A 160 9.02 -25.84 10.05
CA GLU A 160 8.46 -25.13 8.89
C GLU A 160 7.32 -25.91 8.25
N SER A 161 7.46 -27.23 8.06
CA SER A 161 6.39 -28.09 7.59
C SER A 161 5.21 -28.15 8.57
N THR A 162 5.49 -28.18 9.88
CA THR A 162 4.45 -28.11 10.91
C THR A 162 3.67 -26.80 10.83
N LEU A 163 4.35 -25.68 10.67
CA LEU A 163 3.72 -24.37 10.48
C LEU A 163 2.86 -24.34 9.21
N LYS A 164 3.35 -24.89 8.10
CA LYS A 164 2.61 -24.98 6.82
C LYS A 164 1.31 -25.77 6.99
N MET A 165 1.36 -26.96 7.60
CA MET A 165 0.20 -27.81 7.83
C MET A 165 -0.84 -27.13 8.74
N LEU A 166 -0.39 -26.48 9.81
CA LEU A 166 -1.28 -25.74 10.69
C LEU A 166 -1.92 -24.55 9.96
N ALA A 167 -1.13 -23.81 9.18
CA ALA A 167 -1.63 -22.71 8.38
C ALA A 167 -2.70 -23.17 7.38
N GLN A 168 -2.45 -24.23 6.63
CA GLN A 168 -3.42 -24.81 5.70
C GLN A 168 -4.71 -25.26 6.40
N SER A 169 -4.59 -25.85 7.59
CA SER A 169 -5.76 -26.25 8.37
C SER A 169 -6.61 -25.06 8.80
N TYR A 170 -5.99 -23.99 9.37
CA TYR A 170 -6.72 -22.81 9.80
C TYR A 170 -7.23 -21.95 8.65
N ILE A 171 -6.53 -21.94 7.51
CA ILE A 171 -7.00 -21.30 6.28
C ILE A 171 -8.30 -21.97 5.82
N ARG A 172 -8.30 -23.31 5.67
CA ARG A 172 -9.50 -24.06 5.25
C ARG A 172 -10.66 -23.92 6.23
N ASP A 173 -10.38 -23.98 7.53
CA ASP A 173 -11.39 -23.80 8.58
C ASP A 173 -12.02 -22.40 8.49
N THR A 174 -11.21 -21.38 8.31
CA THR A 174 -11.70 -20.00 8.25
C THR A 174 -12.41 -19.70 6.93
N VAL A 175 -11.85 -20.07 5.79
CA VAL A 175 -12.51 -19.91 4.47
C VAL A 175 -13.85 -20.62 4.41
N GLY A 176 -13.97 -21.80 5.03
CA GLY A 176 -15.22 -22.57 5.12
C GLY A 176 -16.36 -21.92 5.92
N ILE A 177 -16.08 -20.85 6.66
CA ILE A 177 -17.10 -20.10 7.44
C ILE A 177 -17.65 -18.92 6.62
N TYR A 178 -16.92 -18.44 5.61
CA TYR A 178 -17.26 -17.27 4.78
C TYR A 178 -17.91 -17.69 3.45
N ASN A 179 -18.72 -16.79 2.89
CA ASN A 179 -19.27 -17.00 1.54
C ASN A 179 -18.21 -16.69 0.48
N VAL A 180 -18.34 -17.22 -0.71
CA VAL A 180 -17.40 -17.04 -1.81
C VAL A 180 -17.19 -15.58 -2.18
N ASP A 181 -18.27 -14.76 -2.15
CA ASP A 181 -18.20 -13.32 -2.41
C ASP A 181 -17.27 -12.61 -1.42
N ASP A 182 -17.34 -12.96 -0.13
CA ASP A 182 -16.50 -12.36 0.91
C ASP A 182 -15.02 -12.75 0.73
N VAL A 183 -14.76 -14.00 0.35
CA VAL A 183 -13.40 -14.51 0.13
C VAL A 183 -12.75 -13.85 -1.07
N ILE A 184 -13.49 -13.63 -2.17
CA ILE A 184 -12.96 -13.06 -3.40
C ILE A 184 -12.85 -11.53 -3.33
N THR A 185 -13.76 -10.84 -2.62
CA THR A 185 -13.87 -9.37 -2.67
C THR A 185 -13.53 -8.68 -1.35
N THR A 186 -14.55 -8.35 -0.56
CA THR A 186 -14.46 -7.41 0.58
C THR A 186 -14.02 -8.04 1.89
N GLY A 187 -14.18 -9.34 2.05
CA GLY A 187 -13.88 -10.06 3.29
C GLY A 187 -12.40 -10.40 3.51
N LYS A 188 -11.54 -10.22 2.51
CA LYS A 188 -10.12 -10.64 2.57
C LYS A 188 -9.39 -10.16 3.83
N ALA A 189 -9.54 -8.90 4.20
CA ALA A 189 -8.84 -8.33 5.36
C ALA A 189 -9.30 -8.95 6.69
N VAL A 190 -10.59 -9.23 6.83
CA VAL A 190 -11.16 -9.87 8.02
C VAL A 190 -10.69 -11.32 8.12
N ILE A 191 -10.76 -12.05 7.01
CA ILE A 191 -10.31 -13.45 6.91
C ILE A 191 -8.82 -13.56 7.26
N GLN A 192 -7.98 -12.71 6.69
CA GLN A 192 -6.53 -12.65 7.01
C GLN A 192 -6.27 -12.42 8.49
N SER A 193 -7.00 -11.46 9.10
CA SER A 193 -6.85 -11.14 10.52
C SER A 193 -7.26 -12.32 11.41
N GLU A 194 -8.36 -12.98 11.09
CA GLU A 194 -8.85 -14.13 11.85
C GLU A 194 -7.91 -15.34 11.75
N ILE A 195 -7.42 -15.64 10.54
CA ILE A 195 -6.44 -16.72 10.35
C ILE A 195 -5.16 -16.41 11.11
N LYS A 196 -4.66 -15.17 11.02
CA LYS A 196 -3.46 -14.74 11.75
C LYS A 196 -3.62 -14.91 13.25
N GLU A 197 -4.76 -14.51 13.81
CA GLU A 197 -5.03 -14.64 15.24
C GLU A 197 -5.08 -16.11 15.67
N LYS A 198 -5.85 -16.96 14.98
CA LYS A 198 -5.95 -18.40 15.24
C LYS A 198 -4.58 -19.07 15.17
N LEU A 199 -3.82 -18.78 14.11
CA LEU A 199 -2.50 -19.35 13.89
C LEU A 199 -1.49 -18.89 14.93
N THR A 200 -1.49 -17.61 15.30
CA THR A 200 -0.61 -17.06 16.33
C THR A 200 -0.88 -17.71 17.68
N ASN A 201 -2.13 -17.84 18.08
CA ASN A 201 -2.53 -18.49 19.32
C ASN A 201 -2.10 -19.96 19.35
N ARG A 202 -2.21 -20.65 18.21
CA ARG A 202 -1.78 -22.04 18.10
C ARG A 202 -0.28 -22.17 18.17
N MET A 203 0.48 -21.29 17.51
CA MET A 203 1.95 -21.29 17.54
C MET A 203 2.51 -21.05 18.93
N ILE A 204 1.84 -20.22 19.73
CA ILE A 204 2.20 -20.02 21.15
C ILE A 204 1.95 -21.33 21.96
N ALA A 205 0.88 -22.04 21.67
CA ALA A 205 0.56 -23.29 22.36
C ALA A 205 1.50 -24.45 21.99
N GLU A 206 1.91 -24.54 20.72
CA GLU A 206 2.87 -25.57 20.25
C GLU A 206 4.30 -25.28 20.66
N ASP A 207 4.65 -24.03 20.90
CA ASP A 207 5.95 -23.58 21.42
C ASP A 207 7.15 -24.10 20.64
N ILE A 208 7.07 -24.14 19.31
CA ILE A 208 8.10 -24.64 18.39
C ILE A 208 9.14 -23.58 18.00
N GLY A 209 9.12 -22.41 18.63
CA GLY A 209 10.10 -21.34 18.42
C GLY A 209 9.88 -20.50 17.17
N LEU A 210 8.74 -20.62 16.49
CA LEU A 210 8.32 -19.81 15.35
C LEU A 210 7.24 -18.79 15.77
N SER A 211 7.26 -17.63 15.14
CA SER A 211 6.24 -16.60 15.31
C SER A 211 5.72 -16.15 13.95
N VAL A 212 4.39 -16.05 13.82
CA VAL A 212 3.73 -15.56 12.62
C VAL A 212 3.78 -14.04 12.62
N VAL A 213 4.33 -13.46 11.56
CA VAL A 213 4.40 -12.01 11.35
C VAL A 213 3.15 -11.54 10.63
N ASN A 214 2.84 -12.17 9.48
CA ASN A 214 1.68 -11.80 8.69
C ASN A 214 1.19 -12.99 7.87
N ILE A 215 -0.08 -12.91 7.43
CA ILE A 215 -0.64 -13.79 6.41
C ILE A 215 -1.45 -12.95 5.43
N THR A 216 -1.22 -13.15 4.14
CA THR A 216 -1.84 -12.37 3.08
C THR A 216 -2.47 -13.30 2.06
N ILE A 217 -3.70 -12.99 1.64
CA ILE A 217 -4.32 -13.61 0.48
C ILE A 217 -3.72 -12.94 -0.75
N GLN A 218 -2.97 -13.69 -1.55
CA GLN A 218 -2.39 -13.20 -2.80
C GLN A 218 -3.47 -13.11 -3.87
N ASP A 219 -4.04 -14.27 -4.19
CA ASP A 219 -5.11 -14.36 -5.16
C ASP A 219 -6.26 -15.20 -4.61
N ALA A 220 -7.48 -14.88 -5.05
CA ALA A 220 -8.68 -15.66 -4.77
C ALA A 220 -9.60 -15.56 -5.99
N PHE A 221 -9.84 -16.69 -6.64
CA PHE A 221 -10.64 -16.78 -7.86
C PHE A 221 -11.40 -18.10 -7.92
N PRO A 222 -12.50 -18.16 -8.67
CA PRO A 222 -13.20 -19.42 -8.93
C PRO A 222 -12.31 -20.41 -9.70
N PRO A 223 -12.49 -21.72 -9.52
CA PRO A 223 -11.60 -22.72 -10.09
C PRO A 223 -11.71 -22.88 -11.62
N THR A 224 -12.72 -22.27 -12.26
CA THR A 224 -12.90 -22.32 -13.72
C THR A 224 -13.10 -20.95 -14.31
N ASP A 225 -12.55 -20.72 -15.52
CA ASP A 225 -12.64 -19.46 -16.25
C ASP A 225 -14.09 -19.07 -16.59
N GLU A 226 -14.96 -20.03 -16.81
CA GLU A 226 -16.38 -19.79 -17.09
C GLU A 226 -17.08 -19.16 -15.87
N VAL A 227 -16.83 -19.71 -14.68
CA VAL A 227 -17.37 -19.15 -13.42
C VAL A 227 -16.74 -17.79 -13.13
N LEU A 228 -15.45 -17.61 -13.37
CA LEU A 228 -14.76 -16.34 -13.23
C LEU A 228 -15.37 -15.26 -14.14
N SER A 229 -15.69 -15.62 -15.40
CA SER A 229 -16.33 -14.69 -16.33
C SER A 229 -17.74 -14.31 -15.90
N ALA A 230 -18.51 -15.27 -15.37
CA ALA A 230 -19.84 -15.01 -14.81
C ALA A 230 -19.80 -14.09 -13.59
N PHE A 231 -18.84 -14.29 -12.67
CA PHE A 231 -18.62 -13.39 -11.53
C PHE A 231 -18.27 -11.97 -11.96
N LYS A 232 -17.36 -11.83 -12.93
CA LYS A 232 -17.01 -10.50 -13.50
C LYS A 232 -18.23 -9.80 -14.10
N ASN A 233 -19.09 -10.53 -14.79
CA ASN A 233 -20.32 -9.97 -15.36
C ASN A 233 -21.29 -9.48 -14.28
N VAL A 234 -21.46 -10.23 -13.18
CA VAL A 234 -22.28 -9.82 -12.04
C VAL A 234 -21.70 -8.59 -11.38
N GLU A 235 -20.38 -8.55 -11.15
CA GLU A 235 -19.72 -7.39 -10.55
C GLU A 235 -19.82 -6.15 -11.43
N ASN A 236 -19.62 -6.29 -12.74
CA ASN A 236 -19.81 -5.20 -13.70
C ASN A 236 -21.25 -4.69 -13.69
N ALA A 237 -22.24 -5.59 -13.59
CA ALA A 237 -23.65 -5.20 -13.51
C ALA A 237 -23.98 -4.49 -12.18
N LYS A 238 -23.41 -4.91 -11.04
CA LYS A 238 -23.54 -4.22 -9.75
C LYS A 238 -22.94 -2.81 -9.82
N GLN A 239 -21.73 -2.67 -10.34
CA GLN A 239 -21.06 -1.38 -10.52
C GLN A 239 -21.82 -0.48 -11.50
N GLY A 240 -22.33 -1.04 -12.60
CA GLY A 240 -23.18 -0.34 -13.55
C GLY A 240 -24.46 0.20 -12.89
N LYS A 241 -25.14 -0.60 -12.07
CA LYS A 241 -26.30 -0.17 -11.28
C LYS A 241 -25.95 0.98 -10.33
N GLU A 242 -24.87 0.87 -9.57
CA GLU A 242 -24.45 1.94 -8.65
C GLU A 242 -24.09 3.23 -9.39
N THR A 243 -23.38 3.10 -10.51
CA THR A 243 -23.06 4.24 -11.38
C THR A 243 -24.31 4.92 -11.91
N ALA A 244 -25.29 4.13 -12.37
CA ALA A 244 -26.57 4.68 -12.84
C ALA A 244 -27.35 5.42 -11.74
N ILE A 245 -27.40 4.85 -10.52
CA ILE A 245 -28.04 5.49 -9.35
C ILE A 245 -27.30 6.78 -8.97
N ASN A 246 -25.97 6.77 -8.94
CA ASN A 246 -25.18 7.94 -8.61
C ASN A 246 -25.33 9.05 -9.65
N ASN A 247 -25.35 8.70 -10.94
CA ASN A 247 -25.61 9.65 -12.02
C ASN A 247 -27.03 10.24 -11.94
N ALA A 248 -28.04 9.40 -11.69
CA ALA A 248 -29.41 9.87 -11.50
C ALA A 248 -29.55 10.81 -10.29
N ASN A 249 -28.88 10.51 -9.18
CA ASN A 249 -28.85 11.40 -8.02
C ASN A 249 -28.11 12.71 -8.31
N LYS A 250 -27.00 12.66 -9.04
CA LYS A 250 -26.28 13.85 -9.50
C LYS A 250 -27.19 14.72 -10.37
N ASP A 251 -27.82 14.15 -11.39
CA ASP A 251 -28.74 14.85 -12.28
C ASP A 251 -29.93 15.49 -11.53
N ARG A 252 -30.48 14.74 -10.58
CA ARG A 252 -31.55 15.25 -9.71
C ARG A 252 -31.07 16.44 -8.88
N ASN A 253 -29.92 16.35 -8.25
CA ASN A 253 -29.35 17.39 -7.40
C ASN A 253 -28.91 18.63 -8.20
N GLU A 254 -28.69 18.51 -9.49
CA GLU A 254 -28.33 19.59 -10.40
C GLU A 254 -29.59 20.24 -11.02
N LYS A 255 -30.49 19.43 -11.59
CA LYS A 255 -31.64 19.92 -12.34
C LYS A 255 -32.71 20.54 -11.45
N ILE A 256 -32.96 20.01 -10.26
CA ILE A 256 -34.02 20.58 -9.38
C ILE A 256 -33.64 21.98 -8.92
N PRO A 257 -32.46 22.27 -8.37
CA PRO A 257 -32.09 23.64 -7.98
C PRO A 257 -31.99 24.60 -9.19
N GLN A 258 -31.57 24.11 -10.36
CA GLN A 258 -31.56 24.92 -11.58
C GLN A 258 -32.97 25.34 -11.99
N ALA A 259 -33.93 24.40 -11.95
CA ALA A 259 -35.32 24.72 -12.27
C ALA A 259 -35.94 25.67 -11.23
N GLU A 260 -35.67 25.49 -9.96
CA GLU A 260 -36.09 26.39 -8.88
C GLU A 260 -35.52 27.80 -9.09
N ALA A 261 -34.20 27.89 -9.39
CA ALA A 261 -33.57 29.19 -9.66
C ALA A 261 -34.16 29.89 -10.90
N GLN A 262 -34.46 29.12 -11.96
CA GLN A 262 -35.12 29.67 -13.14
C GLN A 262 -36.54 30.16 -12.83
N CYS A 263 -37.33 29.42 -12.05
CA CYS A 263 -38.63 29.84 -11.59
C CYS A 263 -38.55 31.13 -10.77
N ASP A 264 -37.62 31.20 -9.81
CA ASP A 264 -37.42 32.41 -8.99
C ASP A 264 -37.02 33.61 -9.85
N GLN A 265 -36.13 33.39 -10.82
CA GLN A 265 -35.72 34.45 -11.75
C GLN A 265 -36.92 34.98 -12.56
N ILE A 266 -37.74 34.11 -13.15
CA ILE A 266 -38.94 34.51 -13.91
C ILE A 266 -39.90 35.31 -13.02
N ILE A 267 -40.12 34.87 -11.78
CA ILE A 267 -41.00 35.58 -10.84
C ILE A 267 -40.41 36.96 -10.51
N LYS A 268 -39.12 37.06 -10.24
CA LYS A 268 -38.44 38.31 -9.92
C LYS A 268 -38.43 39.29 -11.10
N ASP A 269 -38.20 38.77 -12.29
CA ASP A 269 -38.22 39.59 -13.51
C ASP A 269 -39.65 40.15 -13.75
N ALA A 270 -40.70 39.32 -13.56
CA ALA A 270 -42.09 39.76 -13.68
C ALA A 270 -42.49 40.79 -12.59
N GLU A 271 -42.03 40.60 -11.35
CA GLU A 271 -42.23 41.59 -10.27
C GLU A 271 -41.54 42.92 -10.59
N ALA A 272 -40.27 42.86 -11.08
CA ALA A 272 -39.54 44.05 -11.47
C ALA A 272 -40.21 44.78 -12.65
N GLU A 273 -40.69 44.05 -13.67
CA GLU A 273 -41.40 44.63 -14.78
C GLU A 273 -42.72 45.28 -14.34
N ARG A 274 -43.46 44.62 -13.44
CA ARG A 274 -44.67 45.18 -12.85
C ARG A 274 -44.37 46.50 -12.13
N GLU A 275 -43.34 46.52 -11.32
CA GLU A 275 -42.94 47.70 -10.55
C GLU A 275 -42.44 48.83 -11.44
N ALA A 276 -41.66 48.49 -12.49
CA ALA A 276 -41.25 49.47 -13.51
C ALA A 276 -42.42 50.09 -14.21
N ARG A 277 -43.42 49.30 -14.64
CA ARG A 277 -44.65 49.83 -15.27
C ARG A 277 -45.47 50.73 -14.34
N ILE A 278 -45.58 50.37 -13.04
CA ILE A 278 -46.26 51.19 -12.05
C ILE A 278 -45.52 52.53 -11.86
N ASN A 279 -44.21 52.47 -11.70
CA ASN A 279 -43.37 53.65 -11.52
C ASN A 279 -43.42 54.58 -12.77
N GLU A 280 -43.37 53.97 -13.95
CA GLU A 280 -43.51 54.70 -15.21
C GLU A 280 -44.88 55.41 -15.30
N ALA A 281 -45.97 54.66 -15.01
CA ALA A 281 -47.34 55.28 -15.03
C ALA A 281 -47.44 56.36 -13.96
N GLN A 282 -46.91 56.17 -12.76
CA GLN A 282 -46.90 57.25 -11.73
C GLN A 282 -46.08 58.46 -12.17
N GLY A 283 -44.95 58.22 -12.82
CA GLY A 283 -44.13 59.29 -13.41
C GLY A 283 -44.82 60.04 -14.47
N GLN A 284 -45.54 59.33 -15.36
CA GLN A 284 -46.37 60.00 -16.40
C GLN A 284 -47.52 60.79 -15.82
N VAL A 285 -48.25 60.29 -14.82
CA VAL A 285 -49.29 61.01 -14.10
C VAL A 285 -48.74 62.28 -13.43
N SER A 286 -47.62 62.14 -12.69
CA SER A 286 -46.99 63.27 -12.01
C SER A 286 -46.55 64.37 -13.02
N ARG A 287 -45.93 63.92 -14.15
CA ARG A 287 -45.56 64.84 -15.24
C ARG A 287 -46.81 65.54 -15.87
N PHE A 288 -47.85 64.79 -16.05
CA PHE A 288 -49.10 65.37 -16.57
C PHE A 288 -49.75 66.39 -15.63
N GLU A 289 -49.80 66.04 -14.32
CA GLU A 289 -50.33 66.96 -13.29
C GLU A 289 -49.53 68.27 -13.22
N GLN A 290 -48.23 68.20 -13.31
CA GLN A 290 -47.37 69.40 -13.32
C GLN A 290 -47.56 70.20 -14.56
N MET A 291 -47.64 69.55 -15.74
CA MET A 291 -47.95 70.25 -17.00
C MET A 291 -49.34 70.87 -17.01
N TYR A 292 -50.32 70.17 -16.47
CA TYR A 292 -51.69 70.68 -16.35
C TYR A 292 -51.79 71.87 -15.43
N ALA A 293 -51.08 71.85 -14.31
CA ALA A 293 -50.97 72.98 -13.38
C ALA A 293 -50.39 74.24 -14.07
N GLU A 294 -49.35 74.08 -14.90
CA GLU A 294 -48.73 75.19 -15.64
C GLU A 294 -49.63 75.62 -16.82
N TYR A 295 -50.30 74.68 -17.48
CA TYR A 295 -51.28 75.00 -18.53
C TYR A 295 -52.44 75.86 -18.00
N THR A 296 -52.93 75.54 -16.80
CA THR A 296 -54.04 76.30 -16.19
C THR A 296 -53.64 77.74 -15.91
N LYS A 297 -52.36 78.04 -15.61
CA LYS A 297 -51.83 79.38 -15.37
C LYS A 297 -51.63 80.18 -16.68
N TYR A 298 -51.09 79.53 -17.75
CA TYR A 298 -50.64 80.16 -18.97
C TYR A 298 -50.97 79.29 -20.21
N PRO A 299 -52.29 79.19 -20.64
CA PRO A 299 -52.70 78.18 -21.63
C PRO A 299 -52.09 78.38 -23.02
N LEU A 300 -51.93 79.59 -23.49
CA LEU A 300 -51.39 79.85 -24.83
C LEU A 300 -49.89 79.55 -24.94
N ILE A 301 -49.12 79.91 -23.96
CA ILE A 301 -47.64 79.72 -23.92
C ILE A 301 -47.33 78.26 -23.76
N THR A 302 -47.99 77.53 -22.84
CA THR A 302 -47.78 76.11 -22.60
C THR A 302 -48.13 75.26 -23.81
N ARG A 303 -49.22 75.61 -24.53
CA ARG A 303 -49.61 74.90 -25.77
C ARG A 303 -48.57 75.09 -26.89
N GLN A 304 -48.03 76.28 -27.08
CA GLN A 304 -46.98 76.52 -28.05
C GLN A 304 -45.66 75.78 -27.66
N ARG A 305 -45.30 75.76 -26.43
CA ARG A 305 -44.13 75.05 -25.94
C ARG A 305 -44.25 73.57 -26.18
N MET A 306 -45.34 72.94 -25.78
CA MET A 306 -45.59 71.50 -26.02
C MET A 306 -45.59 71.17 -27.52
N PHE A 307 -46.14 72.06 -28.36
CA PHE A 307 -46.10 71.84 -29.81
C PHE A 307 -44.66 71.84 -30.32
N TYR A 308 -43.82 72.79 -29.89
CA TYR A 308 -42.41 72.82 -30.32
C TYR A 308 -41.58 71.65 -29.74
N GLU A 309 -41.80 71.27 -28.50
CA GLU A 309 -41.16 70.11 -27.89
C GLU A 309 -41.50 68.81 -28.64
N THR A 310 -42.78 68.61 -28.97
CA THR A 310 -43.20 67.43 -29.75
C THR A 310 -42.64 67.47 -31.18
N MET A 311 -42.59 68.64 -31.79
CA MET A 311 -41.97 68.76 -33.11
C MET A 311 -40.49 68.56 -33.11
N GLU A 312 -39.79 68.99 -32.08
CA GLU A 312 -38.35 68.77 -31.89
C GLU A 312 -38.02 67.26 -31.69
N GLU A 313 -38.90 66.54 -31.05
CA GLU A 313 -38.72 65.07 -30.83
C GLU A 313 -39.05 64.29 -32.12
N VAL A 314 -40.10 64.68 -32.88
CA VAL A 314 -40.58 63.93 -34.04
C VAL A 314 -39.82 64.30 -35.32
N LEU A 315 -39.40 65.55 -35.50
CA LEU A 315 -38.79 66.03 -36.74
C LEU A 315 -37.42 65.30 -37.07
N PRO A 316 -36.54 65.00 -36.12
CA PRO A 316 -35.29 64.26 -36.42
C PRO A 316 -35.48 62.84 -36.98
N HIS A 317 -36.67 62.27 -36.66
CA HIS A 317 -37.01 60.90 -37.10
C HIS A 317 -37.86 60.89 -38.38
N MET A 318 -38.30 62.07 -38.88
CA MET A 318 -39.03 62.18 -40.12
C MET A 318 -38.18 62.74 -41.23
N LYS A 319 -38.39 62.24 -42.43
CA LYS A 319 -37.82 62.82 -43.62
C LYS A 319 -38.73 64.00 -44.06
N LEU A 320 -38.28 65.23 -43.79
CA LEU A 320 -39.01 66.42 -44.13
C LEU A 320 -38.75 66.75 -45.59
N TYR A 321 -39.86 66.83 -46.39
CA TYR A 321 -39.79 67.29 -47.74
C TYR A 321 -40.46 68.70 -47.79
N ILE A 322 -39.73 69.76 -48.13
CA ILE A 322 -40.20 71.09 -48.29
C ILE A 322 -40.56 71.25 -49.78
N VAL A 323 -41.85 71.43 -50.10
CA VAL A 323 -42.34 71.66 -51.46
C VAL A 323 -42.75 73.14 -51.57
N ASP A 324 -42.10 73.90 -52.46
CA ASP A 324 -42.45 75.27 -52.77
C ASP A 324 -43.52 75.27 -53.85
N GLU A 325 -44.56 76.15 -53.74
CA GLU A 325 -45.74 76.25 -54.68
C GLU A 325 -45.38 76.72 -56.07
N SER A 326 -44.18 77.06 -56.40
CA SER A 326 -43.71 77.51 -57.69
C SER A 326 -43.35 76.33 -58.61
N GLY A 327 -44.29 75.65 -59.15
CA GLY A 327 -44.41 74.92 -60.43
C GLY A 327 -43.24 74.08 -60.96
N THR A 328 -42.31 73.67 -60.19
CA THR A 328 -41.21 72.83 -60.62
C THR A 328 -41.42 71.38 -60.18
N GLN A 329 -41.67 70.44 -61.11
CA GLN A 329 -41.73 69.01 -60.86
C GLN A 329 -40.32 68.55 -60.36
N LYS A 330 -40.21 68.32 -59.08
CA LYS A 330 -39.06 67.58 -58.57
C LYS A 330 -39.38 66.10 -58.63
N LEU A 331 -38.67 65.37 -59.51
CA LEU A 331 -38.66 63.93 -59.53
C LEU A 331 -38.06 63.41 -58.22
N LEU A 332 -38.87 62.71 -57.44
CA LEU A 332 -38.34 61.89 -56.34
C LEU A 332 -37.58 60.74 -56.95
N PRO A 333 -36.29 60.56 -56.62
CA PRO A 333 -35.56 59.33 -56.99
C PRO A 333 -36.11 58.16 -56.14
N LEU A 334 -37.00 57.36 -56.74
CA LEU A 334 -37.58 56.14 -56.14
C LEU A 334 -36.55 55.00 -55.99
N ASP A 335 -35.41 55.18 -56.64
CA ASP A 335 -34.34 54.16 -56.67
C ASP A 335 -33.77 53.84 -55.27
N ARG A 336 -33.74 54.81 -54.36
CA ARG A 336 -33.30 54.57 -52.97
C ARG A 336 -34.28 53.82 -52.08
N PHE A 337 -35.58 53.79 -52.48
CA PHE A 337 -36.56 52.98 -51.78
C PHE A 337 -36.49 51.51 -52.16
N ALA A 338 -36.06 51.18 -53.38
CA ALA A 338 -35.87 49.82 -53.84
C ALA A 338 -34.65 49.22 -53.18
N GLU A 339 -33.49 49.94 -53.08
CA GLU A 339 -32.29 49.46 -52.40
C GLU A 339 -32.49 49.24 -50.89
N ALA A 340 -33.29 50.03 -50.21
CA ALA A 340 -33.59 49.84 -48.78
C ALA A 340 -34.52 48.64 -48.54
N MET A 341 -35.41 48.28 -49.47
CA MET A 341 -36.24 47.09 -49.39
C MET A 341 -35.44 45.82 -49.76
N GLU A 342 -34.53 45.87 -50.71
CA GLU A 342 -33.62 44.73 -51.02
C GLU A 342 -32.64 44.39 -49.87
N GLN A 343 -32.13 45.39 -49.14
CA GLN A 343 -31.27 45.14 -47.98
C GLN A 343 -32.04 44.54 -46.78
N GLN A 344 -33.33 44.78 -46.65
CA GLN A 344 -34.19 44.23 -45.62
C GLN A 344 -34.61 42.77 -45.90
N THR A 345 -34.69 42.40 -47.18
CA THR A 345 -35.00 41.05 -47.63
C THR A 345 -33.73 40.17 -47.70
N ALA A 346 -32.52 40.75 -47.82
CA ALA A 346 -31.27 40.01 -47.85
C ALA A 346 -30.71 39.68 -46.45
N SER A 347 -31.22 40.28 -45.36
CA SER A 347 -30.84 39.97 -43.98
C SER A 347 -31.78 38.99 -43.26
N GLY A 348 -32.79 38.50 -43.95
CA GLY A 348 -33.71 37.46 -43.45
C GLY A 348 -33.16 36.07 -43.64
N GLN A 349 -32.22 35.64 -42.78
CA GLN A 349 -31.85 34.24 -42.65
C GLN A 349 -33.00 33.51 -41.94
N PRO A 350 -33.50 32.39 -42.48
CA PRO A 350 -34.60 31.67 -41.82
C PRO A 350 -34.06 30.97 -40.57
N SER A 351 -34.64 31.28 -39.45
CA SER A 351 -34.48 30.59 -38.19
C SER A 351 -34.78 29.11 -38.34
N GLY A 352 -33.88 28.27 -37.83
CA GLY A 352 -33.83 26.85 -37.92
C GLY A 352 -35.12 26.09 -37.80
N GLU A 353 -35.23 25.20 -38.71
CA GLU A 353 -36.15 24.07 -38.74
C GLU A 353 -35.88 23.20 -37.50
N ILE A 354 -36.83 23.12 -36.58
CA ILE A 354 -36.82 22.19 -35.45
C ILE A 354 -37.20 20.83 -36.02
N THR A 355 -36.20 20.00 -36.27
CA THR A 355 -36.40 18.56 -36.53
C THR A 355 -36.77 17.88 -35.23
N ILE A 356 -38.00 17.49 -35.10
CA ILE A 356 -38.45 16.53 -34.07
C ILE A 356 -38.06 15.16 -34.58
N GLU A 357 -36.97 14.60 -34.02
CA GLU A 357 -36.62 13.20 -34.22
C GLU A 357 -37.44 12.35 -33.24
N GLU A 358 -38.42 11.66 -33.79
CA GLU A 358 -39.20 10.64 -33.10
C GLU A 358 -38.24 9.54 -32.59
N ALA A 359 -38.14 9.39 -31.28
CA ALA A 359 -37.57 8.21 -30.66
C ALA A 359 -38.58 7.07 -30.77
N GLN A 360 -38.37 6.16 -31.70
CA GLN A 360 -38.91 4.81 -31.69
C GLN A 360 -37.78 3.82 -31.34
N GLU A 361 -38.09 2.99 -30.34
CA GLU A 361 -37.56 1.73 -29.80
C GLU A 361 -36.62 1.82 -28.62
#